data_e702df2b1b530e1a1046a760be7767ad
#
_entry.id   e702df2b1b530e1a1046a760be7767ad
#
_cell.length_a   1.000
_cell.length_b   1.000
_cell.length_c   1.000
_cell.angle_alpha   90.00
_cell.angle_beta   90.00
_cell.angle_gamma   90.00
#
_symmetry.space_group_name_H-M   'P 1'
#
loop_
_entity.id
_entity.type
_entity.pdbx_description
1 polymer ?
#
loop_
_entity_poly.entity_id
_entity_poly.type
_entity_poly.pdbx_seq_one_letter_code
_entity_poly.pdbx_strand_id
1 'polypeptide(L)'
;YPSIPIFLKYCPELVNALCRPVLAFAEMPVWGEDFAPHDVGRYPYATGQVYAAGHIRNGNTPLPYYLYPAGVKVYNPRYQMPVEECGNMLVMLETAVSFGAKDDLLRKHAETLRKWVRYLDEFGEDPGEQLCTDDFAGHLARNVNLSAKAVVGIACYARILKRLGHDAEARRWDERAHAMAKSWLERARTGDFTALTFDRTGWSMKYNLVWDLVLNLNLLPVDFYARETDSYLPRVNEFGLPLDSRADYTKSDWICW
;
A
#
# COMPACT_ATOMS: atom_id res chain seq x y z
N TYR A 1 0.37 6.33 5.85
CA TYR A 1 -0.47 6.30 4.66
C TYR A 1 -1.87 6.90 4.90
N PRO A 2 -2.65 6.53 5.94
CA PRO A 2 -4.00 7.07 6.12
C PRO A 2 -4.09 8.59 6.24
N SER A 3 -3.08 9.25 6.76
CA SER A 3 -3.07 10.72 6.98
C SER A 3 -2.66 11.55 5.75
N ILE A 4 -2.24 10.93 4.65
CA ILE A 4 -1.71 11.69 3.51
C ILE A 4 -2.71 12.66 2.86
N PRO A 5 -4.03 12.43 2.82
CA PRO A 5 -4.94 13.41 2.21
C PRO A 5 -4.84 14.81 2.81
N ILE A 6 -4.64 14.91 4.14
CA ILE A 6 -4.47 16.22 4.79
C ILE A 6 -3.16 16.89 4.39
N PHE A 7 -2.07 16.11 4.28
CA PHE A 7 -0.77 16.63 3.85
C PHE A 7 -0.78 17.02 2.37
N LEU A 8 -1.40 16.21 1.52
CA LEU A 8 -1.55 16.54 0.09
C LEU A 8 -2.29 17.88 -0.11
N LYS A 9 -3.30 18.16 0.70
CA LYS A 9 -4.06 19.40 0.62
C LYS A 9 -3.26 20.62 1.05
N TYR A 10 -2.49 20.54 2.13
CA TYR A 10 -1.86 21.71 2.75
C TYR A 10 -0.35 21.82 2.50
N CYS A 11 0.36 20.73 2.41
CA CYS A 11 1.80 20.71 2.20
C CYS A 11 2.27 19.35 1.65
N PRO A 12 2.16 19.11 0.32
CA PRO A 12 2.53 17.82 -0.29
C PRO A 12 3.97 17.38 -0.01
N GLU A 13 4.89 18.32 0.21
CA GLU A 13 6.28 18.03 0.60
C GLU A 13 6.41 17.26 1.92
N LEU A 14 5.42 17.33 2.80
CA LEU A 14 5.41 16.52 4.02
C LEU A 14 5.24 15.02 3.71
N VAL A 15 4.54 14.67 2.63
CA VAL A 15 4.45 13.27 2.18
C VAL A 15 5.83 12.78 1.73
N ASN A 16 6.56 13.57 0.95
CA ASN A 16 7.96 13.28 0.61
C ASN A 16 8.83 13.13 1.87
N ALA A 17 8.64 14.00 2.85
CA ALA A 17 9.39 13.93 4.11
C ALA A 17 9.12 12.63 4.88
N LEU A 18 7.88 12.12 4.88
CA LEU A 18 7.51 10.83 5.46
C LEU A 18 8.15 9.65 4.70
N CYS A 19 8.26 9.74 3.38
CA CYS A 19 8.85 8.68 2.55
C CYS A 19 10.40 8.61 2.65
N ARG A 20 11.09 9.73 2.91
CA ARG A 20 12.57 9.79 2.94
C ARG A 20 13.23 8.76 3.85
N PRO A 21 12.85 8.60 5.13
CA PRO A 21 13.49 7.63 6.01
C PRO A 21 13.25 6.19 5.56
N VAL A 22 12.07 5.89 4.99
CA VAL A 22 11.74 4.55 4.47
C VAL A 22 12.63 4.22 3.27
N LEU A 23 12.76 5.13 2.31
CA LEU A 23 13.65 4.98 1.15
C LEU A 23 15.11 4.81 1.57
N ALA A 24 15.59 5.65 2.48
CA ALA A 24 16.96 5.56 2.97
C ALA A 24 17.24 4.22 3.66
N PHE A 25 16.31 3.73 4.48
CA PHE A 25 16.45 2.47 5.19
C PHE A 25 16.39 1.26 4.24
N ALA A 26 15.49 1.29 3.24
CA ALA A 26 15.35 0.23 2.25
C ALA A 26 16.63 0.00 1.41
N GLU A 27 17.49 1.01 1.32
CA GLU A 27 18.77 0.94 0.59
C GLU A 27 19.96 0.57 1.48
N MET A 28 19.74 0.36 2.79
CA MET A 28 20.80 -0.05 3.70
C MET A 28 21.08 -1.56 3.63
N PRO A 29 22.33 -2.00 3.83
CA PRO A 29 22.68 -3.42 3.78
C PRO A 29 21.93 -4.30 4.78
N VAL A 30 21.37 -3.73 5.85
CA VAL A 30 20.58 -4.45 6.84
C VAL A 30 19.21 -4.84 6.31
N TRP A 31 18.71 -4.12 5.29
CA TRP A 31 17.47 -4.43 4.60
C TRP A 31 17.79 -5.18 3.30
N GLY A 32 17.71 -6.50 3.35
CA GLY A 32 18.04 -7.37 2.20
C GLY A 32 16.83 -7.79 1.37
N GLU A 33 15.65 -7.22 1.64
CA GLU A 33 14.40 -7.64 1.01
C GLU A 33 14.07 -6.80 -0.24
N ASP A 34 13.32 -7.37 -1.17
CA ASP A 34 12.90 -6.71 -2.42
C ASP A 34 11.57 -5.95 -2.28
N PHE A 35 11.04 -5.82 -1.07
CA PHE A 35 9.83 -5.07 -0.76
C PHE A 35 10.11 -3.91 0.22
N ALA A 36 9.15 -3.01 0.36
CA ALA A 36 9.27 -1.84 1.23
C ALA A 36 9.16 -2.25 2.71
N PRO A 37 10.00 -1.69 3.60
CA PRO A 37 9.93 -1.97 5.03
C PRO A 37 8.66 -1.41 5.65
N HIS A 38 8.07 -2.16 6.60
CA HIS A 38 6.86 -1.77 7.32
C HIS A 38 7.03 -0.47 8.12
N ASP A 39 8.15 -0.31 8.80
CA ASP A 39 8.51 0.87 9.57
C ASP A 39 10.02 1.04 9.63
N VAL A 40 10.47 2.19 10.07
CA VAL A 40 11.89 2.51 10.23
C VAL A 40 12.25 2.92 11.66
N GLY A 41 11.34 2.64 12.59
CA GLY A 41 11.51 2.95 14.00
C GLY A 41 10.84 4.25 14.44
N ARG A 42 10.97 4.51 15.74
CA ARG A 42 10.29 5.62 16.38
C ARG A 42 10.93 6.96 16.04
N TYR A 43 10.08 7.92 15.72
CA TYR A 43 10.49 9.31 15.61
C TYR A 43 11.07 9.82 16.95
N PRO A 44 12.15 10.62 16.94
CA PRO A 44 12.87 11.15 15.78
C PRO A 44 14.06 10.27 15.32
N TYR A 45 14.29 9.14 15.91
CA TYR A 45 15.54 8.37 15.77
C TYR A 45 15.61 7.55 14.47
N ALA A 46 14.50 6.96 14.03
CA ALA A 46 14.42 6.15 12.79
C ALA A 46 15.61 5.17 12.62
N THR A 47 15.88 4.37 13.67
CA THR A 47 17.07 3.51 13.76
C THR A 47 16.85 2.06 13.33
N GLY A 48 15.77 1.78 12.61
CA GLY A 48 15.39 0.47 12.12
C GLY A 48 14.00 0.05 12.59
N GLN A 49 13.46 -1.03 12.03
CA GLN A 49 12.12 -1.51 12.35
C GLN A 49 11.95 -1.83 13.83
N VAL A 50 10.80 -1.44 14.38
CA VAL A 50 10.39 -1.79 15.75
C VAL A 50 9.44 -2.99 15.73
N TYR A 51 8.43 -2.96 14.88
CA TYR A 51 7.34 -3.96 14.93
C TYR A 51 7.75 -5.33 14.40
N ALA A 52 8.65 -5.37 13.43
CA ALA A 52 9.11 -6.61 12.82
C ALA A 52 10.50 -7.07 13.31
N ALA A 53 11.08 -6.42 14.32
CA ALA A 53 12.35 -6.85 14.89
C ALA A 53 12.20 -8.19 15.63
N GLY A 54 12.89 -9.21 15.13
CA GLY A 54 12.71 -10.60 15.58
C GLY A 54 13.09 -10.90 17.04
N HIS A 55 13.81 -9.99 17.69
CA HIS A 55 14.39 -10.23 19.03
C HIS A 55 13.66 -9.50 20.17
N ILE A 56 12.56 -8.78 19.88
CA ILE A 56 12.01 -7.85 20.87
C ILE A 56 10.54 -8.12 21.12
N ARG A 57 10.31 -9.13 21.95
CA ARG A 57 8.97 -9.40 22.47
C ARG A 57 8.72 -8.90 23.90
N ASN A 58 9.71 -8.30 24.57
CA ASN A 58 9.63 -7.99 26.00
C ASN A 58 9.64 -6.48 26.31
N GLY A 59 9.11 -5.65 25.44
CA GLY A 59 9.00 -4.20 25.70
C GLY A 59 10.30 -3.41 25.55
N ASN A 60 11.40 -4.05 25.20
CA ASN A 60 12.67 -3.38 24.97
C ASN A 60 12.71 -2.73 23.58
N THR A 61 13.27 -1.53 23.50
CA THR A 61 13.55 -0.88 22.23
C THR A 61 14.59 -1.68 21.45
N PRO A 62 14.37 -1.98 20.13
CA PRO A 62 15.39 -2.62 19.33
C PRO A 62 16.70 -1.84 19.37
N LEU A 63 17.81 -2.57 19.32
CA LEU A 63 19.09 -1.93 19.07
C LEU A 63 19.07 -1.25 17.71
N PRO A 64 19.73 -0.10 17.57
CA PRO A 64 19.93 0.50 16.24
C PRO A 64 20.54 -0.51 15.28
N TYR A 65 20.07 -0.52 14.01
CA TYR A 65 20.47 -1.50 13.00
C TYR A 65 22.01 -1.63 12.84
N TYR A 66 22.75 -0.55 13.03
CA TYR A 66 24.20 -0.52 12.90
C TYR A 66 24.94 -1.23 14.03
N LEU A 67 24.24 -1.64 15.09
CA LEU A 67 24.81 -2.44 16.18
C LEU A 67 24.69 -3.95 15.96
N TYR A 68 23.97 -4.37 14.92
CA TYR A 68 23.88 -5.79 14.57
C TYR A 68 25.08 -6.21 13.69
N PRO A 69 25.63 -7.40 13.91
CA PRO A 69 26.66 -7.94 13.03
C PRO A 69 26.15 -8.09 11.59
N ALA A 70 27.06 -7.92 10.62
CA ALA A 70 26.71 -8.14 9.22
C ALA A 70 26.17 -9.56 8.98
N GLY A 71 25.12 -9.67 8.16
CA GLY A 71 24.49 -10.95 7.81
C GLY A 71 23.49 -11.50 8.81
N VAL A 72 23.26 -10.83 9.95
CA VAL A 72 22.22 -11.23 10.89
C VAL A 72 20.85 -10.83 10.34
N LYS A 73 19.94 -11.79 10.24
CA LYS A 73 18.54 -11.52 9.94
C LYS A 73 17.85 -10.94 11.17
N VAL A 74 17.71 -9.63 11.20
CA VAL A 74 17.16 -8.88 12.34
C VAL A 74 15.63 -8.90 12.33
N TYR A 75 15.03 -8.91 11.14
CA TYR A 75 13.60 -8.69 10.96
C TYR A 75 12.85 -9.98 10.63
N ASN A 76 11.68 -10.14 11.25
CA ASN A 76 10.84 -11.32 11.07
C ASN A 76 9.88 -11.11 9.90
N PRO A 77 9.93 -11.97 8.84
CA PRO A 77 9.04 -11.85 7.69
C PRO A 77 7.54 -11.90 8.03
N ARG A 78 7.17 -12.62 9.09
CA ARG A 78 5.77 -12.76 9.51
C ARG A 78 5.10 -11.44 9.89
N TYR A 79 5.87 -10.46 10.33
CA TYR A 79 5.36 -9.14 10.73
C TYR A 79 5.54 -8.09 9.65
N GLN A 80 5.94 -8.49 8.45
CA GLN A 80 6.03 -7.60 7.31
C GLN A 80 4.68 -7.51 6.57
N MET A 81 4.51 -6.42 5.83
CA MET A 81 3.34 -6.14 5.00
C MET A 81 3.78 -5.84 3.56
N PRO A 82 4.40 -6.81 2.86
CA PRO A 82 5.19 -6.49 1.66
C PRO A 82 4.36 -5.90 0.52
N VAL A 83 3.18 -6.43 0.22
CA VAL A 83 2.30 -5.88 -0.82
C VAL A 83 1.74 -4.52 -0.38
N GLU A 84 1.34 -4.42 0.88
CA GLU A 84 0.81 -3.18 1.46
C GLU A 84 1.81 -2.04 1.33
N GLU A 85 3.04 -2.24 1.82
CA GLU A 85 4.02 -1.16 1.93
C GLU A 85 4.62 -0.79 0.57
N CYS A 86 4.81 -1.75 -0.34
CA CYS A 86 5.17 -1.41 -1.73
C CYS A 86 4.10 -0.54 -2.38
N GLY A 87 2.82 -0.89 -2.23
CA GLY A 87 1.70 -0.11 -2.73
C GLY A 87 1.63 1.27 -2.08
N ASN A 88 1.72 1.33 -0.74
CA ASN A 88 1.72 2.59 0.01
C ASN A 88 2.79 3.56 -0.51
N MET A 89 4.03 3.10 -0.64
CA MET A 89 5.14 3.95 -1.06
C MET A 89 4.97 4.49 -2.48
N LEU A 90 4.55 3.64 -3.44
CA LEU A 90 4.34 4.08 -4.82
C LEU A 90 3.17 5.07 -4.93
N VAL A 91 2.06 4.84 -4.20
CA VAL A 91 0.92 5.75 -4.14
C VAL A 91 1.32 7.08 -3.49
N MET A 92 1.99 7.05 -2.33
CA MET A 92 2.39 8.25 -1.61
C MET A 92 3.32 9.14 -2.44
N LEU A 93 4.32 8.56 -3.07
CA LEU A 93 5.28 9.30 -3.90
C LEU A 93 4.63 9.90 -5.15
N GLU A 94 3.79 9.14 -5.87
CA GLU A 94 3.09 9.67 -7.04
C GLU A 94 2.08 10.76 -6.64
N THR A 95 1.30 10.55 -5.58
CA THR A 95 0.34 11.56 -5.13
C THR A 95 1.04 12.84 -4.66
N ALA A 96 2.15 12.74 -3.92
CA ALA A 96 2.91 13.91 -3.50
C ALA A 96 3.30 14.78 -4.69
N VAL A 97 3.88 14.18 -5.73
CA VAL A 97 4.30 14.93 -6.94
C VAL A 97 3.09 15.42 -7.75
N SER A 98 2.02 14.64 -7.84
CA SER A 98 0.77 15.06 -8.48
C SER A 98 0.14 16.30 -7.83
N PHE A 99 0.34 16.47 -6.53
CA PHE A 99 -0.17 17.60 -5.75
C PHE A 99 0.86 18.72 -5.57
N GLY A 100 2.01 18.66 -6.24
CA GLY A 100 2.97 19.77 -6.33
C GLY A 100 4.26 19.61 -5.53
N ALA A 101 4.51 18.45 -4.90
CA ALA A 101 5.80 18.17 -4.31
C ALA A 101 6.89 17.97 -5.40
N LYS A 102 8.16 18.09 -5.00
CA LYS A 102 9.31 17.85 -5.90
C LYS A 102 9.42 16.37 -6.28
N ASP A 103 9.95 16.11 -7.46
CA ASP A 103 10.18 14.75 -7.99
C ASP A 103 11.58 14.18 -7.70
N ASP A 104 12.38 14.86 -6.86
CA ASP A 104 13.75 14.49 -6.56
C ASP A 104 13.89 13.07 -5.97
N LEU A 105 12.93 12.66 -5.13
CA LEU A 105 12.91 11.32 -4.57
C LEU A 105 12.67 10.24 -5.64
N LEU A 106 11.81 10.51 -6.61
CA LEU A 106 11.55 9.57 -7.70
C LEU A 106 12.81 9.29 -8.52
N ARG A 107 13.58 10.33 -8.83
CA ARG A 107 14.85 10.22 -9.58
C ARG A 107 15.92 9.51 -8.77
N LYS A 108 16.09 9.93 -7.53
CA LYS A 108 17.15 9.43 -6.65
C LYS A 108 16.98 7.93 -6.33
N HIS A 109 15.75 7.47 -6.15
CA HIS A 109 15.44 6.13 -5.67
C HIS A 109 14.78 5.23 -6.73
N ALA A 110 14.97 5.53 -8.02
CA ALA A 110 14.31 4.85 -9.13
C ALA A 110 14.49 3.31 -9.11
N GLU A 111 15.67 2.82 -8.74
CA GLU A 111 15.93 1.37 -8.65
C GLU A 111 15.17 0.71 -7.49
N THR A 112 15.04 1.39 -6.36
CA THR A 112 14.24 0.92 -5.22
C THR A 112 12.75 0.83 -5.60
N LEU A 113 12.22 1.86 -6.27
CA LEU A 113 10.84 1.85 -6.76
C LEU A 113 10.61 0.74 -7.80
N ARG A 114 11.61 0.45 -8.64
CA ARG A 114 11.56 -0.66 -9.60
C ARG A 114 11.51 -2.03 -8.92
N LYS A 115 12.20 -2.23 -7.82
CA LYS A 115 12.08 -3.46 -7.02
C LYS A 115 10.67 -3.61 -6.46
N TRP A 116 10.11 -2.55 -5.89
CA TRP A 116 8.79 -2.57 -5.26
C TRP A 116 7.65 -2.83 -6.26
N VAL A 117 7.70 -2.23 -7.46
CA VAL A 117 6.68 -2.54 -8.47
C VAL A 117 6.78 -3.97 -8.99
N ARG A 118 7.99 -4.53 -9.13
CA ARG A 118 8.16 -5.95 -9.48
C ARG A 118 7.60 -6.88 -8.41
N TYR A 119 7.78 -6.53 -7.16
CA TYR A 119 7.18 -7.26 -6.04
C TYR A 119 5.64 -7.24 -6.13
N LEU A 120 5.05 -6.08 -6.42
CA LEU A 120 3.60 -5.98 -6.63
C LEU A 120 3.11 -6.79 -7.84
N ASP A 121 3.87 -6.81 -8.92
CA ASP A 121 3.52 -7.58 -10.13
C ASP A 121 3.53 -9.09 -9.88
N GLU A 122 4.49 -9.56 -9.08
CA GLU A 122 4.64 -10.98 -8.77
C GLU A 122 3.65 -11.46 -7.69
N PHE A 123 3.44 -10.67 -6.63
CA PHE A 123 2.70 -11.12 -5.44
C PHE A 123 1.39 -10.36 -5.18
N GLY A 124 1.10 -9.30 -5.92
CA GLY A 124 -0.03 -8.41 -5.61
C GLY A 124 -1.35 -8.82 -6.23
N GLU A 125 -1.37 -9.64 -7.29
CA GLU A 125 -2.60 -10.04 -7.95
C GLU A 125 -3.45 -11.01 -7.11
N ASP A 126 -2.81 -11.89 -6.35
CA ASP A 126 -3.45 -12.78 -5.38
C ASP A 126 -2.57 -12.86 -4.12
N PRO A 127 -2.65 -11.87 -3.22
CA PRO A 127 -1.74 -11.78 -2.08
C PRO A 127 -1.82 -13.00 -1.18
N GLY A 128 -0.64 -13.54 -0.81
CA GLY A 128 -0.52 -14.60 0.18
C GLY A 128 -0.96 -14.16 1.57
N GLU A 129 -0.82 -15.04 2.55
CA GLU A 129 -1.11 -14.73 3.96
C GLU A 129 -0.14 -13.68 4.49
N GLN A 130 -0.62 -12.48 4.70
CA GLN A 130 0.15 -11.36 5.25
C GLN A 130 -0.75 -10.38 6.01
N LEU A 131 -0.13 -9.50 6.76
CA LEU A 131 -0.79 -8.32 7.33
C LEU A 131 -0.98 -7.25 6.25
N CYS A 132 -1.90 -6.32 6.51
CA CYS A 132 -2.09 -5.10 5.74
C CYS A 132 -2.31 -3.92 6.70
N THR A 133 -2.65 -2.73 6.22
CA THR A 133 -2.92 -1.56 7.07
C THR A 133 -3.99 -1.83 8.13
N ASP A 134 -4.81 -2.84 7.92
CA ASP A 134 -5.81 -3.31 8.87
C ASP A 134 -5.24 -4.46 9.74
N ASP A 135 -4.03 -4.30 10.22
CA ASP A 135 -3.26 -5.26 11.01
C ASP A 135 -3.98 -5.73 12.29
N PHE A 136 -4.81 -4.87 12.88
CA PHE A 136 -5.69 -5.22 14.00
C PHE A 136 -6.71 -6.32 13.65
N ALA A 137 -7.02 -6.50 12.38
CA ALA A 137 -7.89 -7.57 11.88
C ALA A 137 -7.13 -8.89 11.59
N GLY A 138 -5.80 -8.90 11.76
CA GLY A 138 -4.93 -10.05 11.59
C GLY A 138 -4.55 -10.36 10.14
N HIS A 139 -3.83 -11.47 9.96
CA HIS A 139 -3.41 -11.97 8.65
C HIS A 139 -4.61 -12.42 7.83
N LEU A 140 -4.56 -12.12 6.53
CA LEU A 140 -5.58 -12.55 5.58
C LEU A 140 -4.94 -12.87 4.22
N ALA A 141 -5.08 -14.13 3.78
CA ALA A 141 -4.71 -14.51 2.44
C ALA A 141 -5.78 -14.12 1.43
N ARG A 142 -5.38 -13.92 0.19
CA ARG A 142 -6.27 -13.66 -0.95
C ARG A 142 -7.13 -12.39 -0.78
N ASN A 143 -6.62 -11.42 -0.02
CA ASN A 143 -7.31 -10.19 0.34
C ASN A 143 -7.55 -9.31 -0.90
N VAL A 144 -8.83 -9.12 -1.23
CA VAL A 144 -9.26 -8.37 -2.42
C VAL A 144 -8.87 -6.87 -2.30
N ASN A 145 -9.00 -6.27 -1.12
CA ASN A 145 -8.63 -4.86 -0.94
C ASN A 145 -7.11 -4.64 -0.96
N LEU A 146 -6.32 -5.62 -0.49
CA LEU A 146 -4.87 -5.58 -0.60
C LEU A 146 -4.40 -5.72 -2.05
N SER A 147 -5.04 -6.59 -2.83
CA SER A 147 -4.79 -6.69 -4.27
C SER A 147 -5.16 -5.40 -5.01
N ALA A 148 -6.26 -4.72 -4.64
CA ALA A 148 -6.60 -3.41 -5.18
C ALA A 148 -5.48 -2.37 -4.94
N LYS A 149 -4.84 -2.38 -3.76
CA LYS A 149 -3.67 -1.53 -3.49
C LYS A 149 -2.51 -1.83 -4.45
N ALA A 150 -2.24 -3.10 -4.73
CA ALA A 150 -1.19 -3.47 -5.67
C ALA A 150 -1.49 -2.94 -7.09
N VAL A 151 -2.72 -3.09 -7.56
CA VAL A 151 -3.16 -2.55 -8.86
C VAL A 151 -2.93 -1.04 -8.94
N VAL A 152 -3.39 -0.30 -7.94
CA VAL A 152 -3.20 1.16 -7.86
C VAL A 152 -1.72 1.53 -7.76
N GLY A 153 -0.94 0.80 -6.97
CA GLY A 153 0.50 1.00 -6.84
C GLY A 153 1.26 0.85 -8.17
N ILE A 154 0.91 -0.17 -8.96
CA ILE A 154 1.48 -0.41 -10.30
C ILE A 154 1.12 0.75 -11.25
N ALA A 155 -0.12 1.21 -11.25
CA ALA A 155 -0.55 2.36 -12.05
C ALA A 155 0.17 3.65 -11.64
N CYS A 156 0.37 3.87 -10.34
CA CYS A 156 1.17 4.99 -9.83
C CYS A 156 2.62 4.91 -10.32
N TYR A 157 3.23 3.72 -10.34
CA TYR A 157 4.57 3.54 -10.87
C TYR A 157 4.66 3.86 -12.38
N ALA A 158 3.66 3.48 -13.16
CA ALA A 158 3.59 3.88 -14.57
C ALA A 158 3.63 5.40 -14.74
N ARG A 159 2.90 6.15 -13.91
CA ARG A 159 2.92 7.61 -13.91
C ARG A 159 4.27 8.18 -13.45
N ILE A 160 4.90 7.57 -12.44
CA ILE A 160 6.26 7.92 -12.02
C ILE A 160 7.23 7.81 -13.20
N LEU A 161 7.21 6.69 -13.92
CA LEU A 161 8.05 6.50 -15.10
C LEU A 161 7.81 7.54 -16.18
N LYS A 162 6.54 7.88 -16.43
CA LYS A 162 6.19 8.95 -17.39
C LYS A 162 6.79 10.29 -16.99
N ARG A 163 6.75 10.65 -15.70
CA ARG A 163 7.39 11.88 -15.18
C ARG A 163 8.90 11.86 -15.35
N LEU A 164 9.51 10.69 -15.24
CA LEU A 164 10.96 10.50 -15.41
C LEU A 164 11.37 10.45 -16.90
N GLY A 165 10.45 10.48 -17.85
CA GLY A 165 10.71 10.44 -19.28
C GLY A 165 10.90 9.03 -19.85
N HIS A 166 10.49 7.98 -19.10
CA HIS A 166 10.58 6.58 -19.52
C HIS A 166 9.27 6.10 -20.18
N ASP A 167 8.80 6.79 -21.23
CA ASP A 167 7.47 6.60 -21.82
C ASP A 167 7.17 5.17 -22.28
N ALA A 168 8.14 4.45 -22.84
CA ALA A 168 7.93 3.09 -23.33
C ALA A 168 7.71 2.10 -22.17
N GLU A 169 8.45 2.26 -21.08
CA GLU A 169 8.30 1.43 -19.87
C GLU A 169 7.01 1.83 -19.13
N ALA A 170 6.69 3.12 -19.07
CA ALA A 170 5.47 3.64 -18.49
C ALA A 170 4.23 3.02 -19.14
N ARG A 171 4.17 2.96 -20.47
CA ARG A 171 3.05 2.32 -21.19
C ARG A 171 2.90 0.83 -20.83
N ARG A 172 3.98 0.08 -20.75
CA ARG A 172 3.93 -1.35 -20.37
C ARG A 172 3.37 -1.56 -18.96
N TRP A 173 3.78 -0.73 -18.01
CA TRP A 173 3.26 -0.82 -16.66
C TRP A 173 1.80 -0.33 -16.54
N ASP A 174 1.41 0.65 -17.32
CA ASP A 174 0.02 1.10 -17.41
C ASP A 174 -0.89 0.00 -17.96
N GLU A 175 -0.49 -0.64 -19.07
CA GLU A 175 -1.18 -1.80 -19.65
C GLU A 175 -1.28 -2.96 -18.64
N ARG A 176 -0.22 -3.22 -17.87
CA ARG A 176 -0.22 -4.24 -16.83
C ARG A 176 -1.21 -3.91 -15.70
N ALA A 177 -1.23 -2.66 -15.24
CA ALA A 177 -2.17 -2.21 -14.21
C ALA A 177 -3.63 -2.40 -14.65
N HIS A 178 -3.96 -2.01 -15.90
CA HIS A 178 -5.30 -2.18 -16.46
C HIS A 178 -5.68 -3.66 -16.63
N ALA A 179 -4.77 -4.50 -17.11
CA ALA A 179 -5.00 -5.94 -17.21
C ALA A 179 -5.26 -6.57 -15.84
N MET A 180 -4.48 -6.16 -14.83
CA MET A 180 -4.64 -6.62 -13.45
C MET A 180 -5.94 -6.11 -12.82
N ALA A 181 -6.33 -4.85 -13.09
CA ALA A 181 -7.60 -4.28 -12.65
C ALA A 181 -8.80 -5.05 -13.22
N LYS A 182 -8.75 -5.42 -14.50
CA LYS A 182 -9.77 -6.24 -15.14
C LYS A 182 -9.88 -7.62 -14.49
N SER A 183 -8.76 -8.33 -14.32
CA SER A 183 -8.70 -9.62 -13.63
C SER A 183 -9.23 -9.51 -12.19
N TRP A 184 -8.83 -8.46 -11.47
CA TRP A 184 -9.29 -8.16 -10.13
C TRP A 184 -10.81 -8.04 -10.07
N LEU A 185 -11.41 -7.24 -10.96
CA LEU A 185 -12.87 -7.02 -10.99
C LEU A 185 -13.63 -8.32 -11.27
N GLU A 186 -13.16 -9.12 -12.23
CA GLU A 186 -13.78 -10.40 -12.60
C GLU A 186 -13.75 -11.40 -11.43
N ARG A 187 -12.64 -11.46 -10.70
CA ARG A 187 -12.42 -12.40 -9.59
C ARG A 187 -13.10 -11.97 -8.29
N ALA A 188 -13.07 -10.66 -8.00
CA ALA A 188 -13.59 -10.11 -6.74
C ALA A 188 -15.12 -9.98 -6.73
N ARG A 189 -15.76 -9.84 -7.90
CA ARG A 189 -17.19 -9.54 -7.99
C ARG A 189 -18.07 -10.67 -7.44
N THR A 190 -19.02 -10.29 -6.60
CA THR A 190 -20.03 -11.17 -6.00
C THR A 190 -21.38 -10.45 -6.03
N GLY A 191 -22.16 -10.67 -7.09
CA GLY A 191 -23.39 -9.91 -7.31
C GLY A 191 -23.10 -8.42 -7.56
N ASP A 192 -23.65 -7.55 -6.70
CA ASP A 192 -23.55 -6.09 -6.81
C ASP A 192 -22.37 -5.48 -6.02
N PHE A 193 -21.57 -6.31 -5.34
CA PHE A 193 -20.42 -5.87 -4.54
C PHE A 193 -19.20 -6.74 -4.78
N THR A 194 -18.07 -6.38 -4.18
CA THR A 194 -16.83 -7.16 -4.21
C THR A 194 -16.56 -7.84 -2.87
N ALA A 195 -16.06 -9.07 -2.94
CA ALA A 195 -15.84 -9.92 -1.78
C ALA A 195 -14.67 -9.42 -0.89
N LEU A 196 -14.55 -9.99 0.30
CA LEU A 196 -13.39 -9.81 1.19
C LEU A 196 -12.15 -10.53 0.64
N THR A 197 -12.34 -11.77 0.17
CA THR A 197 -11.26 -12.59 -0.40
C THR A 197 -11.63 -13.10 -1.79
N PHE A 198 -10.63 -13.49 -2.60
CA PHE A 198 -10.86 -14.07 -3.92
C PHE A 198 -11.53 -15.45 -3.90
N ASP A 199 -11.71 -16.04 -2.72
CA ASP A 199 -12.60 -17.19 -2.52
C ASP A 199 -14.09 -16.79 -2.49
N ARG A 200 -14.39 -15.52 -2.73
CA ARG A 200 -15.74 -14.93 -2.74
C ARG A 200 -16.45 -15.05 -1.39
N THR A 201 -15.69 -14.98 -0.30
CA THR A 201 -16.23 -14.92 1.05
C THR A 201 -16.39 -13.48 1.51
N GLY A 202 -17.44 -13.21 2.28
CA GLY A 202 -17.69 -11.93 2.93
C GLY A 202 -17.65 -10.72 2.00
N TRP A 203 -17.48 -9.54 2.59
CA TRP A 203 -17.30 -8.25 1.92
C TRP A 203 -16.31 -7.41 2.72
N SER A 204 -15.70 -6.40 2.09
CA SER A 204 -14.86 -5.41 2.78
C SER A 204 -14.97 -4.05 2.11
N MET A 205 -14.68 -3.00 2.86
CA MET A 205 -14.51 -1.65 2.35
C MET A 205 -13.31 -1.59 1.39
N LYS A 206 -13.49 -1.01 0.21
CA LYS A 206 -12.45 -0.92 -0.84
C LYS A 206 -11.74 0.44 -0.87
N TYR A 207 -11.40 0.94 0.31
CA TYR A 207 -10.80 2.27 0.47
C TYR A 207 -9.53 2.49 -0.37
N ASN A 208 -8.77 1.47 -0.69
CA ASN A 208 -7.57 1.60 -1.52
C ASN A 208 -7.86 2.10 -2.95
N LEU A 209 -9.08 1.92 -3.44
CA LEU A 209 -9.49 2.35 -4.78
C LEU A 209 -9.76 3.87 -4.88
N VAL A 210 -9.80 4.60 -3.76
CA VAL A 210 -9.99 6.07 -3.80
C VAL A 210 -8.93 6.75 -4.68
N TRP A 211 -7.72 6.23 -4.72
CA TRP A 211 -6.63 6.79 -5.50
C TRP A 211 -6.80 6.63 -7.01
N ASP A 212 -7.57 5.65 -7.47
CA ASP A 212 -7.97 5.58 -8.88
C ASP A 212 -8.77 6.83 -9.28
N LEU A 213 -9.73 7.23 -8.44
CA LEU A 213 -10.54 8.43 -8.67
C LEU A 213 -9.72 9.72 -8.48
N VAL A 214 -8.99 9.85 -7.37
CA VAL A 214 -8.22 11.06 -7.04
C VAL A 214 -7.15 11.37 -8.09
N LEU A 215 -6.50 10.34 -8.62
CA LEU A 215 -5.44 10.48 -9.62
C LEU A 215 -5.95 10.34 -11.05
N ASN A 216 -7.22 10.05 -11.29
CA ASN A 216 -7.79 9.75 -12.60
C ASN A 216 -6.97 8.67 -13.34
N LEU A 217 -6.76 7.52 -12.70
CA LEU A 217 -6.02 6.41 -13.29
C LEU A 217 -6.87 5.64 -14.31
N ASN A 218 -8.20 5.70 -14.15
CA ASN A 218 -9.21 5.04 -15.02
C ASN A 218 -9.06 3.51 -15.06
N LEU A 219 -8.71 2.89 -13.93
CA LEU A 219 -8.51 1.45 -13.81
C LEU A 219 -9.81 0.67 -13.84
N LEU A 220 -10.88 1.26 -13.27
CA LEU A 220 -12.19 0.63 -13.16
C LEU A 220 -13.28 1.53 -13.77
N PRO A 221 -14.38 0.93 -14.26
CA PRO A 221 -15.52 1.70 -14.79
C PRO A 221 -16.14 2.62 -13.72
N VAL A 222 -16.56 3.82 -14.10
CA VAL A 222 -17.15 4.81 -13.15
C VAL A 222 -18.38 4.25 -12.42
N ASP A 223 -19.21 3.47 -13.09
CA ASP A 223 -20.40 2.85 -12.53
C ASP A 223 -20.08 1.76 -11.48
N PHE A 224 -18.85 1.22 -11.49
CA PHE A 224 -18.38 0.31 -10.44
C PHE A 224 -18.39 0.98 -9.07
N TYR A 225 -17.86 2.21 -8.98
CA TYR A 225 -17.75 2.92 -7.71
C TYR A 225 -19.11 3.21 -7.08
N ALA A 226 -20.08 3.63 -7.90
CA ALA A 226 -21.45 3.87 -7.43
C ALA A 226 -22.06 2.58 -6.86
N ARG A 227 -22.01 1.47 -7.61
CA ARG A 227 -22.55 0.18 -7.16
C ARG A 227 -21.86 -0.34 -5.90
N GLU A 228 -20.52 -0.27 -5.84
CA GLU A 228 -19.77 -0.71 -4.67
C GLU A 228 -20.17 0.11 -3.43
N THR A 229 -20.24 1.45 -3.56
CA THR A 229 -20.65 2.35 -2.47
C THR A 229 -22.09 2.10 -2.05
N ASP A 230 -23.02 1.94 -3.01
CA ASP A 230 -24.43 1.63 -2.71
C ASP A 230 -24.56 0.31 -1.92
N SER A 231 -23.68 -0.64 -2.20
CA SER A 231 -23.66 -1.91 -1.47
C SER A 231 -23.28 -1.75 0.02
N TYR A 232 -22.61 -0.66 0.39
CA TYR A 232 -22.22 -0.38 1.77
C TYR A 232 -23.38 0.17 2.61
N LEU A 233 -24.35 0.87 2.02
CA LEU A 233 -25.42 1.56 2.73
C LEU A 233 -26.19 0.63 3.69
N PRO A 234 -26.62 -0.59 3.31
CA PRO A 234 -27.33 -1.50 4.22
C PRO A 234 -26.44 -2.13 5.31
N ARG A 235 -25.12 -1.88 5.26
CA ARG A 235 -24.12 -2.41 6.21
C ARG A 235 -23.66 -1.39 7.23
N VAL A 236 -24.06 -0.13 7.07
CA VAL A 236 -23.77 0.95 8.03
C VAL A 236 -24.49 0.67 9.34
N ASN A 237 -23.75 0.71 10.46
CA ASN A 237 -24.30 0.60 11.81
C ASN A 237 -24.24 1.95 12.55
N GLU A 238 -24.53 1.97 13.85
CA GLU A 238 -24.56 3.19 14.68
C GLU A 238 -23.23 3.99 14.62
N PHE A 239 -22.10 3.34 14.47
CA PHE A 239 -20.76 3.96 14.47
C PHE A 239 -20.13 4.09 13.07
N GLY A 240 -20.89 3.81 12.03
CA GLY A 240 -20.45 3.89 10.64
C GLY A 240 -20.33 2.53 9.95
N LEU A 241 -19.61 2.50 8.83
CA LEU A 241 -19.41 1.27 8.05
C LEU A 241 -18.32 0.41 8.70
N PRO A 242 -18.60 -0.87 9.03
CA PRO A 242 -17.55 -1.80 9.42
C PRO A 242 -16.48 -1.95 8.33
N LEU A 243 -15.26 -2.29 8.72
CA LEU A 243 -14.15 -2.52 7.80
C LEU A 243 -14.47 -3.65 6.82
N ASP A 244 -15.01 -4.73 7.35
CA ASP A 244 -15.40 -5.92 6.60
C ASP A 244 -16.41 -6.79 7.37
N SER A 245 -16.83 -7.90 6.76
CA SER A 245 -17.84 -8.79 7.30
C SER A 245 -17.41 -9.65 8.49
N ARG A 246 -16.18 -9.53 8.99
CA ARG A 246 -15.67 -10.36 10.08
C ARG A 246 -16.05 -9.85 11.47
N ALA A 247 -16.17 -8.52 11.62
CA ALA A 247 -16.55 -7.89 12.90
C ALA A 247 -17.02 -6.43 12.67
N ASP A 248 -17.58 -5.81 13.73
CA ASP A 248 -18.14 -4.45 13.68
C ASP A 248 -17.11 -3.33 13.86
N TYR A 249 -15.83 -3.64 13.92
CA TYR A 249 -14.78 -2.62 14.02
C TYR A 249 -14.58 -1.88 12.70
N THR A 250 -14.15 -0.63 12.81
CA THR A 250 -13.82 0.21 11.67
C THR A 250 -12.70 1.20 12.01
N LYS A 251 -12.24 1.93 10.98
CA LYS A 251 -11.37 3.10 11.12
C LYS A 251 -12.06 4.31 10.53
N SER A 252 -12.14 5.39 11.27
CA SER A 252 -12.76 6.64 10.82
C SER A 252 -12.10 7.26 9.59
N ASP A 253 -10.79 7.09 9.45
CA ASP A 253 -10.04 7.53 8.28
C ASP A 253 -10.52 6.84 6.99
N TRP A 254 -10.75 5.51 7.01
CA TRP A 254 -11.27 4.81 5.84
C TRP A 254 -12.70 5.18 5.47
N ILE A 255 -13.54 5.50 6.46
CA ILE A 255 -14.90 6.00 6.22
C ILE A 255 -14.88 7.36 5.53
N CYS A 256 -13.88 8.19 5.82
CA CYS A 256 -13.71 9.52 5.23
C CYS A 256 -13.13 9.51 3.81
N TRP A 257 -12.58 8.40 3.37
CA TRP A 257 -12.03 8.23 2.02
C TRP A 257 -13.11 7.81 1.04
#